data_5ff2d1e6292b75ea8c472b415521acdd
#
_entry.id   5ff2d1e6292b75ea8c472b415521acdd
#
_cell.length_a   1.000
_cell.length_b   1.000
_cell.length_c   1.000
_cell.angle_alpha   90.00
_cell.angle_beta   90.00
_cell.angle_gamma   90.00
#
_symmetry.space_group_name_H-M   'P 1'
#
loop_
_entity.id
_entity.type
_entity.pdbx_description
1 polymer ?
#
loop_
_entity_poly.entity_id
_entity_poly.type
_entity_poly.pdbx_seq_one_letter_code
_entity_poly.pdbx_strand_id
1 'polypeptide(L)'
;YDHSEDVLKELDYLQQIETTKNESEYKASFLSRMSHEIRTPMNGIIGMMTLARQSKQDAKQGSYYLQQAEDISKYLLSLINEVLDMSRMEAGKLELESKPFNIYHLKVQLNNIFKETIEKKNVLFKIDYFDFDVKYFMGDELRIMQILVNLLSNASKFTDNGEITVTFRQMYKEDKVANIMMRVHDTGKGMSREFLSHIFRPFEQEGVEISKKYGGSGLGMAITDQLVKLMGGEIVVDSLEGKGTDFTVFLNLPVAPSQEYEDEKEVVVEQFSFEKKRILLAEDNEINAEICMSVLNSKGAFVERVENGQEAVDTFKKHAKNYYDLILMDIQMPQMDGYEATQIIRTMESGKAIPIFALSADAYVENKRYSKEMGMDGHFSKPIDFDVMEKELSEYFSRRDA
;
A
#
# COMPACT_ATOMS: atom_id res chain seq x y z
N TYR A 1 40.51 44.54 -13.77
CA TYR A 1 39.77 43.79 -12.75
C TYR A 1 38.58 43.15 -13.44
N ASP A 2 38.56 41.83 -13.40
CA ASP A 2 37.56 41.06 -14.11
C ASP A 2 36.27 40.96 -13.23
N HIS A 3 35.32 41.87 -13.50
CA HIS A 3 34.01 41.90 -12.82
C HIS A 3 33.08 40.75 -13.23
N SER A 4 33.47 39.94 -14.20
CA SER A 4 32.61 38.86 -14.74
C SER A 4 32.42 37.71 -13.74
N GLU A 5 33.43 37.39 -12.94
CA GLU A 5 33.39 36.32 -11.96
C GLU A 5 32.50 36.66 -10.74
N ASP A 6 32.50 37.91 -10.32
CA ASP A 6 31.67 38.41 -9.22
C ASP A 6 30.20 38.48 -9.63
N VAL A 7 29.90 38.90 -10.86
CA VAL A 7 28.52 38.90 -11.41
C VAL A 7 27.99 37.50 -11.58
N LEU A 8 28.81 36.53 -12.00
CA LEU A 8 28.39 35.12 -12.10
C LEU A 8 28.07 34.50 -10.72
N LYS A 9 28.88 34.81 -9.71
CA LYS A 9 28.62 34.37 -8.32
C LYS A 9 27.34 35.00 -7.75
N GLU A 10 27.11 36.28 -8.04
CA GLU A 10 25.87 36.95 -7.59
C GLU A 10 24.63 36.41 -8.28
N LEU A 11 24.69 36.09 -9.56
CA LEU A 11 23.63 35.42 -10.30
C LEU A 11 23.34 34.00 -9.76
N ASP A 12 24.38 33.23 -9.50
CA ASP A 12 24.24 31.87 -8.91
C ASP A 12 23.61 31.94 -7.50
N TYR A 13 24.05 32.92 -6.69
CA TYR A 13 23.46 33.12 -5.35
C TYR A 13 22.00 33.56 -5.41
N LEU A 14 21.61 34.45 -6.32
CA LEU A 14 20.24 34.88 -6.52
C LEU A 14 19.37 33.68 -7.01
N GLN A 15 19.91 32.87 -7.90
CA GLN A 15 19.24 31.68 -8.40
C GLN A 15 19.03 30.63 -7.29
N GLN A 16 19.99 30.44 -6.39
CA GLN A 16 19.85 29.57 -5.20
C GLN A 16 18.82 30.12 -4.24
N ILE A 17 18.76 31.40 -3.97
CA ILE A 17 17.73 32.03 -3.12
C ILE A 17 16.34 31.81 -3.72
N GLU A 18 16.18 32.05 -5.00
CA GLU A 18 14.91 31.90 -5.70
C GLU A 18 14.44 30.42 -5.67
N THR A 19 15.36 29.50 -5.91
CA THR A 19 15.07 28.04 -5.81
C THR A 19 14.63 27.66 -4.39
N THR A 20 15.37 28.09 -3.37
CA THR A 20 15.05 27.80 -1.96
C THR A 20 13.72 28.42 -1.54
N LYS A 21 13.42 29.64 -2.01
CA LYS A 21 12.14 30.29 -1.75
C LYS A 21 10.98 29.54 -2.40
N ASN A 22 11.13 29.16 -3.66
CA ASN A 22 10.12 28.38 -4.39
C ASN A 22 9.85 27.02 -3.72
N GLU A 23 10.90 26.33 -3.25
CA GLU A 23 10.77 25.09 -2.49
C GLU A 23 10.02 25.28 -1.17
N SER A 24 10.30 26.38 -0.45
CA SER A 24 9.63 26.70 0.81
C SER A 24 8.15 27.02 0.61
N GLU A 25 7.82 27.83 -0.41
CA GLU A 25 6.45 28.16 -0.78
C GLU A 25 5.68 26.92 -1.24
N TYR A 26 6.33 26.04 -2.01
CA TYR A 26 5.78 24.75 -2.41
C TYR A 26 5.43 23.86 -1.19
N LYS A 27 6.38 23.69 -0.24
CA LYS A 27 6.15 22.91 0.99
C LYS A 27 5.03 23.48 1.84
N ALA A 28 4.94 24.81 1.98
CA ALA A 28 3.85 25.44 2.73
C ALA A 28 2.49 25.23 2.06
N SER A 29 2.42 25.36 0.73
CA SER A 29 1.23 25.09 -0.07
C SER A 29 0.81 23.62 0.04
N PHE A 30 1.77 22.68 -0.04
CA PHE A 30 1.57 21.25 0.14
C PHE A 30 0.91 20.94 1.47
N LEU A 31 1.48 21.41 2.60
CA LEU A 31 0.95 21.18 3.94
C LEU A 31 -0.46 21.77 4.13
N SER A 32 -0.71 22.96 3.55
CA SER A 32 -2.03 23.60 3.60
C SER A 32 -3.09 22.76 2.87
N ARG A 33 -2.79 22.30 1.65
CA ARG A 33 -3.68 21.43 0.87
C ARG A 33 -3.92 20.10 1.59
N MET A 34 -2.88 19.47 2.13
CA MET A 34 -2.99 18.23 2.90
C MET A 34 -3.91 18.38 4.10
N SER A 35 -3.74 19.47 4.86
CA SER A 35 -4.61 19.74 6.01
C SER A 35 -6.08 19.85 5.61
N HIS A 36 -6.37 20.42 4.44
CA HIS A 36 -7.71 20.53 3.91
C HIS A 36 -8.26 19.16 3.45
N GLU A 37 -7.47 18.41 2.68
CA GLU A 37 -7.85 17.09 2.15
C GLU A 37 -8.06 16.05 3.28
N ILE A 38 -7.33 16.14 4.39
CA ILE A 38 -7.53 15.29 5.57
C ILE A 38 -8.78 15.72 6.37
N ARG A 39 -9.01 17.03 6.52
CA ARG A 39 -10.14 17.56 7.33
C ARG A 39 -11.50 17.21 6.74
N THR A 40 -11.63 17.24 5.42
CA THR A 40 -12.90 16.97 4.73
C THR A 40 -13.42 15.56 5.01
N PRO A 41 -12.69 14.46 4.75
CA PRO A 41 -13.14 13.12 5.07
C PRO A 41 -13.32 12.91 6.57
N MET A 42 -12.45 13.47 7.41
CA MET A 42 -12.58 13.38 8.87
C MET A 42 -13.93 13.95 9.35
N ASN A 43 -14.31 15.13 8.87
CA ASN A 43 -15.61 15.72 9.17
C ASN A 43 -16.77 14.86 8.59
N GLY A 44 -16.56 14.24 7.44
CA GLY A 44 -17.50 13.29 6.85
C GLY A 44 -17.76 12.09 7.76
N ILE A 45 -16.68 11.45 8.26
CA ILE A 45 -16.77 10.33 9.20
C ILE A 45 -17.59 10.74 10.46
N ILE A 46 -17.20 11.85 11.09
CA ILE A 46 -17.90 12.37 12.29
C ILE A 46 -19.39 12.62 12.00
N GLY A 47 -19.69 13.21 10.84
CA GLY A 47 -21.06 13.45 10.40
C GLY A 47 -21.87 12.17 10.22
N MET A 48 -21.31 11.17 9.50
CA MET A 48 -21.97 9.87 9.26
C MET A 48 -22.17 9.09 10.57
N MET A 49 -21.19 9.08 11.46
CA MET A 49 -21.33 8.47 12.79
C MET A 49 -22.42 9.16 13.62
N THR A 50 -22.54 10.49 13.55
CA THR A 50 -23.59 11.24 14.24
C THR A 50 -24.97 10.88 13.69
N LEU A 51 -25.13 10.79 12.36
CA LEU A 51 -26.37 10.37 11.70
C LEU A 51 -26.73 8.91 12.05
N ALA A 52 -25.77 8.02 12.08
CA ALA A 52 -25.97 6.63 12.49
C ALA A 52 -26.51 6.54 13.93
N ARG A 53 -25.94 7.33 14.86
CA ARG A 53 -26.42 7.40 16.26
C ARG A 53 -27.84 7.96 16.40
N GLN A 54 -28.25 8.85 15.50
CA GLN A 54 -29.60 9.42 15.48
C GLN A 54 -30.63 8.46 14.87
N SER A 55 -30.20 7.55 13.99
CA SER A 55 -31.06 6.60 13.28
C SER A 55 -31.43 5.37 14.11
N LYS A 56 -31.52 5.50 15.46
CA LYS A 56 -31.81 4.37 16.38
C LYS A 56 -33.09 3.57 16.07
N GLN A 57 -34.07 4.16 15.38
CA GLN A 57 -35.34 3.54 15.03
C GLN A 57 -35.33 2.91 13.63
N ASP A 58 -34.33 3.18 12.80
CA ASP A 58 -34.17 2.63 11.46
C ASP A 58 -32.76 1.98 11.32
N ALA A 59 -32.72 0.68 11.62
CA ALA A 59 -31.47 -0.09 11.55
C ALA A 59 -30.84 -0.12 10.15
N LYS A 60 -31.65 -0.06 9.06
CA LYS A 60 -31.14 -0.01 7.68
C LYS A 60 -30.45 1.29 7.40
N GLN A 61 -31.03 2.41 7.84
CA GLN A 61 -30.45 3.72 7.67
C GLN A 61 -29.22 3.91 8.54
N GLY A 62 -29.22 3.39 9.76
CA GLY A 62 -28.06 3.34 10.64
C GLY A 62 -26.89 2.57 10.00
N SER A 63 -27.16 1.36 9.48
CA SER A 63 -26.17 0.55 8.78
C SER A 63 -25.62 1.25 7.52
N TYR A 64 -26.46 1.92 6.75
CA TYR A 64 -26.02 2.72 5.60
C TYR A 64 -25.02 3.82 5.99
N TYR A 65 -25.29 4.58 7.05
CA TYR A 65 -24.39 5.63 7.51
C TYR A 65 -23.05 5.06 8.06
N LEU A 66 -23.09 3.91 8.73
CA LEU A 66 -21.87 3.24 9.19
C LEU A 66 -21.03 2.77 8.00
N GLN A 67 -21.65 2.20 6.96
CA GLN A 67 -20.95 1.83 5.73
C GLN A 67 -20.31 3.04 5.06
N GLN A 68 -21.00 4.17 4.97
CA GLN A 68 -20.44 5.41 4.42
C GLN A 68 -19.27 5.94 5.27
N ALA A 69 -19.35 5.84 6.59
CA ALA A 69 -18.25 6.22 7.48
C ALA A 69 -17.03 5.32 7.27
N GLU A 70 -17.24 4.02 7.09
CA GLU A 70 -16.18 3.05 6.78
C GLU A 70 -15.51 3.35 5.44
N ASP A 71 -16.30 3.59 4.38
CA ASP A 71 -15.79 3.92 3.04
C ASP A 71 -14.94 5.21 3.06
N ILE A 72 -15.41 6.24 3.77
CA ILE A 72 -14.68 7.50 3.95
C ILE A 72 -13.40 7.28 4.78
N SER A 73 -13.42 6.38 5.78
CA SER A 73 -12.24 6.06 6.58
C SER A 73 -11.17 5.34 5.76
N LYS A 74 -11.56 4.40 4.90
CA LYS A 74 -10.66 3.72 3.95
C LYS A 74 -10.02 4.73 2.98
N TYR A 75 -10.81 5.67 2.48
CA TYR A 75 -10.30 6.75 1.63
C TYR A 75 -9.29 7.65 2.38
N LEU A 76 -9.59 8.04 3.62
CA LEU A 76 -8.68 8.84 4.43
C LEU A 76 -7.35 8.11 4.68
N LEU A 77 -7.41 6.82 4.95
CA LEU A 77 -6.22 5.99 5.16
C LEU A 77 -5.36 5.91 3.88
N SER A 78 -5.98 5.71 2.72
CA SER A 78 -5.29 5.76 1.41
C SER A 78 -4.58 7.09 1.20
N LEU A 79 -5.26 8.20 1.49
CA LEU A 79 -4.70 9.54 1.35
C LEU A 79 -3.49 9.77 2.29
N ILE A 80 -3.57 9.31 3.53
CA ILE A 80 -2.45 9.40 4.48
C ILE A 80 -1.25 8.60 3.94
N ASN A 81 -1.47 7.39 3.44
CA ASN A 81 -0.42 6.56 2.87
C ASN A 81 0.22 7.20 1.63
N GLU A 82 -0.58 7.83 0.75
CA GLU A 82 -0.09 8.59 -0.40
C GLU A 82 0.84 9.75 0.05
N VAL A 83 0.45 10.47 1.11
CA VAL A 83 1.27 11.57 1.67
C VAL A 83 2.57 11.05 2.27
N LEU A 84 2.51 9.95 3.01
CA LEU A 84 3.70 9.32 3.59
C LEU A 84 4.65 8.82 2.50
N ASP A 85 4.13 8.16 1.46
CA ASP A 85 4.93 7.71 0.31
C ASP A 85 5.60 8.92 -0.38
N MET A 86 4.85 9.98 -0.67
CA MET A 86 5.40 11.20 -1.28
C MET A 86 6.50 11.84 -0.41
N SER A 87 6.25 11.97 0.90
CA SER A 87 7.23 12.54 1.84
C SER A 87 8.53 11.73 1.89
N ARG A 88 8.45 10.40 1.81
CA ARG A 88 9.62 9.51 1.80
C ARG A 88 10.38 9.57 0.48
N MET A 89 9.66 9.66 -0.65
CA MET A 89 10.28 9.84 -1.96
C MET A 89 11.05 11.15 -2.03
N GLU A 90 10.45 12.26 -1.57
CA GLU A 90 11.11 13.57 -1.51
C GLU A 90 12.37 13.57 -0.61
N ALA A 91 12.31 12.82 0.50
CA ALA A 91 13.45 12.66 1.41
C ALA A 91 14.52 11.67 0.90
N GLY A 92 14.31 11.01 -0.25
CA GLY A 92 15.18 9.97 -0.77
C GLY A 92 15.28 8.73 0.13
N LYS A 93 14.24 8.50 0.96
CA LYS A 93 14.18 7.42 1.94
C LYS A 93 13.30 6.24 1.50
N LEU A 94 12.71 6.29 0.31
CA LEU A 94 11.97 5.16 -0.21
C LEU A 94 12.95 4.18 -0.84
N GLU A 95 13.09 3.01 -0.24
CA GLU A 95 13.89 1.91 -0.79
C GLU A 95 12.98 0.96 -1.58
N LEU A 96 13.46 0.54 -2.75
CA LEU A 96 12.78 -0.46 -3.56
C LEU A 96 13.20 -1.86 -3.15
N GLU A 97 12.24 -2.77 -3.04
CA GLU A 97 12.53 -4.19 -2.94
C GLU A 97 13.02 -4.74 -4.28
N SER A 98 13.98 -5.67 -4.23
CA SER A 98 14.37 -6.45 -5.38
C SER A 98 14.16 -7.93 -5.06
N LYS A 99 12.94 -8.39 -5.29
CA LYS A 99 12.52 -9.78 -5.08
C LYS A 99 12.08 -10.40 -6.39
N PRO A 100 12.19 -11.71 -6.53
CA PRO A 100 11.63 -12.40 -7.67
C PRO A 100 10.11 -12.39 -7.62
N PHE A 101 9.47 -12.09 -8.73
CA PHE A 101 8.02 -12.15 -8.88
C PHE A 101 7.63 -12.68 -10.25
N ASN A 102 6.45 -13.27 -10.33
CA ASN A 102 5.88 -13.74 -11.58
C ASN A 102 5.01 -12.64 -12.20
N ILE A 103 5.40 -12.17 -13.41
CA ILE A 103 4.70 -11.09 -14.12
C ILE A 103 3.20 -11.39 -14.34
N TYR A 104 2.83 -12.67 -14.47
CA TYR A 104 1.44 -13.08 -14.68
C TYR A 104 0.57 -12.97 -13.44
N HIS A 105 1.16 -12.90 -12.23
CA HIS A 105 0.41 -12.66 -10.99
C HIS A 105 -0.27 -11.29 -11.00
N LEU A 106 0.35 -10.29 -11.64
CA LEU A 106 -0.24 -8.95 -11.78
C LEU A 106 -1.63 -9.00 -12.43
N LYS A 107 -1.82 -9.89 -13.46
CA LYS A 107 -3.13 -10.07 -14.10
C LYS A 107 -4.18 -10.58 -13.11
N VAL A 108 -3.80 -11.58 -12.31
CA VAL A 108 -4.73 -12.18 -11.33
C VAL A 108 -5.16 -11.13 -10.32
N GLN A 109 -4.20 -10.39 -9.77
CA GLN A 109 -4.47 -9.36 -8.77
C GLN A 109 -5.31 -8.21 -9.35
N LEU A 110 -4.98 -7.70 -10.55
CA LEU A 110 -5.74 -6.65 -11.22
C LEU A 110 -7.17 -7.09 -11.56
N ASN A 111 -7.37 -8.33 -12.02
CA ASN A 111 -8.71 -8.87 -12.26
C ASN A 111 -9.53 -8.93 -10.96
N ASN A 112 -8.94 -9.39 -9.87
CA ASN A 112 -9.62 -9.47 -8.58
C ASN A 112 -10.07 -8.09 -8.06
N ILE A 113 -9.28 -7.05 -8.31
CA ILE A 113 -9.58 -5.69 -7.85
C ILE A 113 -10.61 -5.00 -8.76
N PHE A 114 -10.45 -5.10 -10.08
CA PHE A 114 -11.14 -4.19 -11.01
C PHE A 114 -12.25 -4.82 -11.84
N LYS A 115 -12.19 -6.12 -12.13
CA LYS A 115 -13.10 -6.76 -13.09
C LYS A 115 -14.57 -6.51 -12.75
N GLU A 116 -14.99 -6.84 -11.55
CA GLU A 116 -16.38 -6.68 -11.14
C GLU A 116 -16.83 -5.21 -11.14
N THR A 117 -15.95 -4.31 -10.69
CA THR A 117 -16.25 -2.86 -10.60
C THR A 117 -16.39 -2.23 -11.97
N ILE A 118 -15.52 -2.60 -12.92
CA ILE A 118 -15.55 -2.06 -14.29
C ILE A 118 -16.71 -2.67 -15.09
N GLU A 119 -16.91 -3.98 -15.01
CA GLU A 119 -17.99 -4.67 -15.75
C GLU A 119 -19.39 -4.25 -15.28
N LYS A 120 -19.57 -3.90 -14.00
CA LYS A 120 -20.83 -3.31 -13.49
C LYS A 120 -21.22 -2.01 -14.17
N LYS A 121 -20.28 -1.28 -14.78
CA LYS A 121 -20.52 -0.06 -15.55
C LYS A 121 -20.78 -0.32 -17.03
N ASN A 122 -20.88 -1.59 -17.47
CA ASN A 122 -20.93 -2.00 -18.88
C ASN A 122 -19.69 -1.56 -19.69
N VAL A 123 -18.53 -1.47 -19.04
CA VAL A 123 -17.24 -1.19 -19.67
C VAL A 123 -16.52 -2.53 -19.87
N LEU A 124 -16.01 -2.77 -21.06
CA LEU A 124 -15.26 -3.98 -21.37
C LEU A 124 -13.87 -3.90 -20.76
N PHE A 125 -13.48 -4.89 -19.94
CA PHE A 125 -12.18 -4.95 -19.31
C PHE A 125 -11.34 -6.11 -19.85
N LYS A 126 -10.09 -5.82 -20.29
CA LYS A 126 -9.18 -6.81 -20.85
C LYS A 126 -7.76 -6.63 -20.29
N ILE A 127 -7.06 -7.74 -20.11
CA ILE A 127 -5.63 -7.77 -19.75
C ILE A 127 -4.91 -8.77 -20.64
N ASP A 128 -3.97 -8.28 -21.45
CA ASP A 128 -3.27 -9.05 -22.47
C ASP A 128 -1.75 -9.03 -22.24
N TYR A 129 -1.09 -10.15 -22.59
CA TYR A 129 0.36 -10.32 -22.52
C TYR A 129 0.92 -10.67 -23.89
N PHE A 130 1.99 -10.00 -24.30
CA PHE A 130 2.63 -10.20 -25.60
C PHE A 130 4.14 -10.38 -25.46
N ASP A 131 4.68 -11.30 -26.24
CA ASP A 131 6.10 -11.47 -26.52
C ASP A 131 6.98 -11.83 -25.30
N PHE A 132 6.41 -12.42 -24.23
CA PHE A 132 7.16 -12.85 -23.07
C PHE A 132 7.87 -14.18 -23.29
N ASP A 133 9.20 -14.20 -23.17
CA ASP A 133 10.04 -15.40 -23.17
C ASP A 133 10.45 -15.86 -21.76
N VAL A 134 10.20 -15.04 -20.74
CA VAL A 134 10.43 -15.35 -19.33
C VAL A 134 9.22 -14.95 -18.48
N LYS A 135 9.04 -15.65 -17.34
CA LYS A 135 7.92 -15.41 -16.42
C LYS A 135 8.35 -14.62 -15.18
N TYR A 136 9.59 -14.82 -14.73
CA TYR A 136 10.08 -14.35 -13.44
C TYR A 136 11.08 -13.22 -13.61
N PHE A 137 10.84 -12.11 -12.91
CA PHE A 137 11.67 -10.92 -12.91
C PHE A 137 12.05 -10.55 -11.48
N MET A 138 13.17 -9.86 -11.32
CA MET A 138 13.57 -9.23 -10.06
C MET A 138 13.02 -7.81 -10.01
N GLY A 139 12.33 -7.46 -8.93
CA GLY A 139 11.79 -6.12 -8.76
C GLY A 139 10.87 -5.99 -7.55
N ASP A 140 10.24 -4.84 -7.46
CA ASP A 140 9.24 -4.53 -6.43
C ASP A 140 7.82 -4.70 -7.01
N GLU A 141 7.28 -5.93 -6.87
CA GLU A 141 5.92 -6.25 -7.36
C GLU A 141 4.86 -5.32 -6.76
N LEU A 142 5.01 -4.97 -5.47
CA LEU A 142 4.07 -4.10 -4.78
C LEU A 142 4.03 -2.70 -5.40
N ARG A 143 5.19 -2.13 -5.72
CA ARG A 143 5.28 -0.80 -6.34
C ARG A 143 4.82 -0.82 -7.79
N ILE A 144 5.10 -1.88 -8.53
CA ILE A 144 4.55 -2.08 -9.90
C ILE A 144 3.02 -2.17 -9.82
N MET A 145 2.48 -2.92 -8.86
CA MET A 145 1.04 -3.01 -8.64
C MET A 145 0.45 -1.65 -8.25
N GLN A 146 1.10 -0.87 -7.39
CA GLN A 146 0.67 0.48 -7.01
C GLN A 146 0.55 1.41 -8.23
N ILE A 147 1.53 1.39 -9.15
CA ILE A 147 1.48 2.11 -10.42
C ILE A 147 0.24 1.70 -11.22
N LEU A 148 0.06 0.40 -11.44
CA LEU A 148 -1.04 -0.13 -12.26
C LEU A 148 -2.41 0.13 -11.65
N VAL A 149 -2.57 -0.05 -10.34
CA VAL A 149 -3.82 0.26 -9.60
C VAL A 149 -4.19 1.73 -9.74
N ASN A 150 -3.20 2.62 -9.65
CA ASN A 150 -3.45 4.04 -9.78
C ASN A 150 -3.91 4.43 -11.20
N LEU A 151 -3.24 3.91 -12.23
CA LEU A 151 -3.61 4.13 -13.64
C LEU A 151 -5.00 3.54 -13.93
N LEU A 152 -5.27 2.31 -13.50
CA LEU A 152 -6.55 1.63 -13.70
C LEU A 152 -7.71 2.27 -12.91
N SER A 153 -7.44 2.75 -11.69
CA SER A 153 -8.43 3.49 -10.91
C SER A 153 -8.88 4.75 -11.66
N ASN A 154 -7.94 5.49 -12.26
CA ASN A 154 -8.24 6.64 -13.11
C ASN A 154 -9.02 6.24 -14.36
N ALA A 155 -8.59 5.21 -15.08
CA ALA A 155 -9.30 4.70 -16.26
C ALA A 155 -10.75 4.29 -15.90
N SER A 156 -10.93 3.53 -14.82
CA SER A 156 -12.26 3.10 -14.32
C SER A 156 -13.14 4.29 -13.90
N LYS A 157 -12.54 5.34 -13.33
CA LYS A 157 -13.24 6.55 -12.87
C LYS A 157 -13.74 7.39 -14.02
N PHE A 158 -12.98 7.50 -15.10
CA PHE A 158 -13.24 8.41 -16.22
C PHE A 158 -13.80 7.73 -17.47
N THR A 159 -14.07 6.44 -17.41
CA THR A 159 -14.75 5.69 -18.47
C THR A 159 -16.10 5.20 -17.98
N ASP A 160 -17.18 5.77 -18.53
CA ASP A 160 -18.54 5.38 -18.21
C ASP A 160 -19.09 4.34 -19.22
N ASN A 161 -18.57 4.31 -20.45
CA ASN A 161 -18.90 3.35 -21.50
C ASN A 161 -17.67 3.12 -22.38
N GLY A 162 -17.55 1.94 -22.98
CA GLY A 162 -16.46 1.59 -23.90
C GLY A 162 -15.56 0.49 -23.35
N GLU A 163 -14.25 0.67 -23.42
CA GLU A 163 -13.31 -0.35 -22.97
C GLU A 163 -12.12 0.21 -22.19
N ILE A 164 -11.57 -0.64 -21.33
CA ILE A 164 -10.30 -0.44 -20.63
C ILE A 164 -9.44 -1.67 -20.89
N THR A 165 -8.25 -1.44 -21.42
CA THR A 165 -7.31 -2.52 -21.78
C THR A 165 -5.98 -2.30 -21.09
N VAL A 166 -5.48 -3.34 -20.41
CA VAL A 166 -4.10 -3.38 -19.89
C VAL A 166 -3.28 -4.28 -20.78
N THR A 167 -2.19 -3.77 -21.29
CA THR A 167 -1.28 -4.53 -22.15
C THR A 167 0.09 -4.62 -21.51
N PHE A 168 0.58 -5.84 -21.33
CA PHE A 168 1.96 -6.10 -20.95
C PHE A 168 2.70 -6.62 -22.16
N ARG A 169 3.88 -6.07 -22.46
CA ARG A 169 4.72 -6.55 -23.54
C ARG A 169 6.19 -6.51 -23.16
N GLN A 170 6.88 -7.60 -23.40
CA GLN A 170 8.33 -7.61 -23.38
C GLN A 170 8.84 -7.04 -24.71
N MET A 171 9.47 -5.85 -24.67
CA MET A 171 9.92 -5.13 -25.86
C MET A 171 11.22 -5.70 -26.41
N TYR A 172 12.20 -5.89 -25.54
CA TYR A 172 13.48 -6.53 -25.85
C TYR A 172 14.10 -7.08 -24.56
N LYS A 173 15.06 -7.95 -24.72
CA LYS A 173 15.89 -8.49 -23.65
C LYS A 173 17.33 -8.42 -24.06
N GLU A 174 18.17 -7.80 -23.24
CA GLU A 174 19.60 -7.73 -23.41
C GLU A 174 20.27 -8.34 -22.17
N ASP A 175 21.08 -9.36 -22.39
CA ASP A 175 21.69 -10.19 -21.33
C ASP A 175 20.67 -10.74 -20.33
N LYS A 176 20.66 -10.18 -19.13
CA LYS A 176 19.78 -10.56 -18.01
C LYS A 176 18.75 -9.49 -17.66
N VAL A 177 18.55 -8.48 -18.49
CA VAL A 177 17.58 -7.40 -18.27
C VAL A 177 16.59 -7.38 -19.43
N ALA A 178 15.32 -7.34 -19.11
CA ALA A 178 14.24 -7.19 -20.08
C ALA A 178 13.56 -5.84 -19.93
N ASN A 179 13.30 -5.18 -21.05
CA ASN A 179 12.46 -3.99 -21.07
C ASN A 179 11.00 -4.40 -21.19
N ILE A 180 10.21 -4.04 -20.18
CA ILE A 180 8.79 -4.37 -20.08
C ILE A 180 7.97 -3.11 -20.27
N MET A 181 7.07 -3.15 -21.26
CA MET A 181 6.05 -2.14 -21.48
C MET A 181 4.76 -2.56 -20.77
N MET A 182 4.21 -1.65 -19.98
CA MET A 182 2.89 -1.77 -19.36
C MET A 182 2.03 -0.60 -19.82
N ARG A 183 0.99 -0.86 -20.59
CA ARG A 183 0.08 0.15 -21.16
C ARG A 183 -1.30 -0.02 -20.55
N VAL A 184 -1.88 1.08 -20.07
CA VAL A 184 -3.28 1.19 -19.66
C VAL A 184 -3.96 2.13 -20.65
N HIS A 185 -4.86 1.58 -21.45
CA HIS A 185 -5.68 2.31 -22.43
C HIS A 185 -7.12 2.36 -21.95
N ASP A 186 -7.74 3.53 -22.02
CA ASP A 186 -9.16 3.74 -21.80
C ASP A 186 -9.78 4.56 -22.93
N THR A 187 -11.08 4.32 -23.19
CA THR A 187 -11.88 5.07 -24.15
C THR A 187 -12.77 6.12 -23.45
N GLY A 188 -12.31 6.65 -22.32
CA GLY A 188 -13.05 7.60 -21.50
C GLY A 188 -13.05 9.03 -22.05
N LYS A 189 -13.27 9.99 -21.15
CA LYS A 189 -13.38 11.41 -21.53
C LYS A 189 -12.09 12.03 -22.10
N GLY A 190 -10.93 11.41 -21.88
CA GLY A 190 -9.65 12.00 -22.21
C GLY A 190 -9.32 13.26 -21.39
N MET A 191 -8.27 13.97 -21.79
CA MET A 191 -7.75 15.16 -21.09
C MET A 191 -7.44 16.28 -22.06
N SER A 192 -7.56 17.53 -21.58
CA SER A 192 -7.14 18.71 -22.34
C SER A 192 -5.62 18.81 -22.47
N ARG A 193 -5.12 19.47 -23.53
CA ARG A 193 -3.68 19.68 -23.73
C ARG A 193 -3.06 20.49 -22.59
N GLU A 194 -3.81 21.42 -22.04
CA GLU A 194 -3.37 22.23 -20.90
C GLU A 194 -3.12 21.34 -19.69
N PHE A 195 -4.08 20.47 -19.32
CA PHE A 195 -3.96 19.57 -18.18
C PHE A 195 -2.85 18.55 -18.37
N LEU A 196 -2.66 18.02 -19.57
CA LEU A 196 -1.57 17.08 -19.88
C LEU A 196 -0.18 17.64 -19.54
N SER A 197 0.04 18.95 -19.68
CA SER A 197 1.34 19.56 -19.41
C SER A 197 1.73 19.56 -17.91
N HIS A 198 0.79 19.28 -17.02
CA HIS A 198 1.01 19.31 -15.58
C HIS A 198 0.35 18.16 -14.81
N ILE A 199 -0.09 17.11 -15.52
CA ILE A 199 -0.76 15.95 -14.92
C ILE A 199 0.05 15.24 -13.82
N PHE A 200 1.39 15.31 -13.88
CA PHE A 200 2.28 14.72 -12.90
C PHE A 200 2.63 15.67 -11.74
N ARG A 201 2.07 16.90 -11.72
CA ARG A 201 2.25 17.79 -10.58
C ARG A 201 1.34 17.35 -9.43
N PRO A 202 1.82 17.37 -8.18
CA PRO A 202 0.99 17.04 -7.03
C PRO A 202 -0.22 17.98 -6.92
N PHE A 203 -1.38 17.38 -6.54
CA PHE A 203 -2.68 18.07 -6.33
C PHE A 203 -3.29 18.71 -7.58
N GLU A 204 -2.83 18.39 -8.75
CA GLU A 204 -3.46 18.83 -9.99
C GLU A 204 -4.70 18.00 -10.31
N GLN A 205 -5.78 18.69 -10.67
CA GLN A 205 -7.04 18.09 -11.05
C GLN A 205 -7.69 18.91 -12.16
N GLU A 206 -8.29 18.25 -13.15
CA GLU A 206 -8.93 18.89 -14.28
C GLU A 206 -10.32 19.45 -13.89
N GLY A 207 -10.36 20.62 -13.23
CA GLY A 207 -11.59 21.37 -12.92
C GLY A 207 -12.27 21.00 -11.59
N VAL A 208 -12.93 21.99 -10.99
CA VAL A 208 -13.59 21.91 -9.67
C VAL A 208 -14.81 20.97 -9.69
N GLU A 209 -15.52 20.87 -10.83
CA GLU A 209 -16.69 19.99 -10.96
C GLU A 209 -16.32 18.50 -10.97
N ILE A 210 -15.19 18.18 -11.58
CA ILE A 210 -14.63 16.81 -11.63
C ILE A 210 -14.19 16.37 -10.24
N SER A 211 -13.53 17.25 -9.50
CA SER A 211 -13.13 17.02 -8.11
C SER A 211 -14.33 16.69 -7.21
N LYS A 212 -15.44 17.41 -7.36
CA LYS A 212 -16.66 17.19 -6.56
C LYS A 212 -17.38 15.87 -6.92
N LYS A 213 -17.39 15.50 -8.21
CA LYS A 213 -18.15 14.33 -8.68
C LYS A 213 -17.42 13.02 -8.43
N TYR A 214 -16.09 13.02 -8.58
CA TYR A 214 -15.30 11.80 -8.63
C TYR A 214 -14.27 11.69 -7.50
N GLY A 215 -14.01 12.73 -6.71
CA GLY A 215 -13.02 12.75 -5.64
C GLY A 215 -11.60 12.51 -6.14
N GLY A 216 -10.65 12.42 -5.23
CA GLY A 216 -9.25 12.11 -5.49
C GLY A 216 -8.33 13.14 -4.84
N SER A 217 -7.12 12.72 -4.42
CA SER A 217 -6.12 13.58 -3.79
C SER A 217 -5.36 14.45 -4.79
N GLY A 218 -5.30 14.02 -6.07
CA GLY A 218 -4.39 14.59 -7.06
C GLY A 218 -2.93 14.20 -6.83
N LEU A 219 -2.65 13.29 -5.89
CA LEU A 219 -1.29 12.79 -5.62
C LEU A 219 -0.94 11.55 -6.46
N GLY A 220 -1.92 10.75 -6.82
CA GLY A 220 -1.70 9.47 -7.44
C GLY A 220 -0.81 9.53 -8.68
N MET A 221 -1.03 10.49 -9.59
CA MET A 221 -0.20 10.60 -10.81
C MET A 221 1.22 11.08 -10.50
N ALA A 222 1.39 11.99 -9.53
CA ALA A 222 2.71 12.42 -9.08
C ALA A 222 3.49 11.26 -8.43
N ILE A 223 2.83 10.44 -7.61
CA ILE A 223 3.41 9.23 -7.01
C ILE A 223 3.79 8.22 -8.10
N THR A 224 2.93 8.01 -9.10
CA THR A 224 3.21 7.12 -10.22
C THR A 224 4.48 7.55 -10.97
N ASP A 225 4.60 8.82 -11.33
CA ASP A 225 5.78 9.37 -12.00
C ASP A 225 7.07 9.20 -11.16
N GLN A 226 6.98 9.49 -9.86
CA GLN A 226 8.11 9.33 -8.95
C GLN A 226 8.52 7.86 -8.78
N LEU A 227 7.57 6.93 -8.64
CA LEU A 227 7.85 5.50 -8.55
C LEU A 227 8.52 4.99 -9.83
N VAL A 228 7.99 5.35 -10.99
CA VAL A 228 8.56 4.96 -12.28
C VAL A 228 10.00 5.48 -12.43
N LYS A 229 10.26 6.73 -12.06
CA LYS A 229 11.62 7.32 -12.04
C LYS A 229 12.55 6.62 -11.06
N LEU A 230 12.07 6.32 -9.85
CA LEU A 230 12.84 5.60 -8.83
C LEU A 230 13.22 4.20 -9.31
N MET A 231 12.34 3.55 -10.07
CA MET A 231 12.59 2.24 -10.70
C MET A 231 13.45 2.32 -11.98
N GLY A 232 13.96 3.51 -12.33
CA GLY A 232 14.77 3.72 -13.54
C GLY A 232 14.00 3.58 -14.84
N GLY A 233 12.68 3.78 -14.80
CA GLY A 233 11.78 3.66 -15.93
C GLY A 233 11.35 5.01 -16.52
N GLU A 234 10.40 4.93 -17.44
CA GLU A 234 9.76 6.07 -18.10
C GLU A 234 8.25 5.88 -18.16
N ILE A 235 7.49 6.95 -17.98
CA ILE A 235 6.04 6.99 -18.21
C ILE A 235 5.71 8.00 -19.29
N VAL A 236 4.93 7.56 -20.27
CA VAL A 236 4.43 8.37 -21.37
C VAL A 236 2.92 8.42 -21.31
N VAL A 237 2.34 9.58 -21.57
CA VAL A 237 0.89 9.77 -21.65
C VAL A 237 0.50 10.37 -22.99
N ASP A 238 -0.50 9.76 -23.63
CA ASP A 238 -1.18 10.31 -24.81
C ASP A 238 -2.67 10.33 -24.54
N SER A 239 -3.30 11.49 -24.71
CA SER A 239 -4.72 11.66 -24.44
C SER A 239 -5.32 12.72 -25.34
N LEU A 240 -6.57 12.47 -25.74
CA LEU A 240 -7.35 13.42 -26.51
C LEU A 240 -8.75 13.50 -25.91
N GLU A 241 -9.18 14.72 -25.62
CA GLU A 241 -10.51 14.99 -25.06
C GLU A 241 -11.63 14.35 -25.89
N GLY A 242 -12.48 13.57 -25.25
CA GLY A 242 -13.56 12.79 -25.85
C GLY A 242 -13.12 11.48 -26.54
N LYS A 243 -11.83 11.10 -26.49
CA LYS A 243 -11.34 9.86 -27.11
C LYS A 243 -10.66 8.88 -26.16
N GLY A 244 -10.34 9.33 -24.95
CA GLY A 244 -9.71 8.49 -23.94
C GLY A 244 -8.25 8.81 -23.71
N THR A 245 -7.58 7.92 -22.95
CA THR A 245 -6.19 8.10 -22.53
C THR A 245 -5.39 6.83 -22.66
N ASP A 246 -4.12 6.99 -23.03
CA ASP A 246 -3.09 5.97 -23.05
C ASP A 246 -1.99 6.34 -22.07
N PHE A 247 -1.83 5.57 -21.00
CA PHE A 247 -0.64 5.61 -20.16
C PHE A 247 0.26 4.43 -20.50
N THR A 248 1.52 4.71 -20.82
CA THR A 248 2.50 3.67 -21.09
C THR A 248 3.72 3.83 -20.18
N VAL A 249 4.00 2.78 -19.41
CA VAL A 249 5.15 2.69 -18.50
C VAL A 249 6.15 1.71 -19.06
N PHE A 250 7.42 2.10 -19.09
CA PHE A 250 8.55 1.26 -19.48
C PHE A 250 9.45 1.03 -18.26
N LEU A 251 9.72 -0.24 -17.92
CA LEU A 251 10.64 -0.62 -16.86
C LEU A 251 11.69 -1.60 -17.39
N ASN A 252 12.93 -1.43 -16.94
CA ASN A 252 13.99 -2.38 -17.17
C ASN A 252 14.09 -3.32 -15.96
N LEU A 253 13.61 -4.56 -16.10
CA LEU A 253 13.56 -5.54 -15.04
C LEU A 253 14.62 -6.63 -15.25
N PRO A 254 15.51 -6.87 -14.27
CA PRO A 254 16.40 -8.02 -14.33
C PRO A 254 15.60 -9.31 -14.35
N VAL A 255 16.03 -10.25 -15.21
CA VAL A 255 15.43 -11.59 -15.27
C VAL A 255 15.87 -12.37 -14.03
N ALA A 256 14.93 -12.98 -13.33
CA ALA A 256 15.24 -13.80 -12.16
C ALA A 256 15.98 -15.07 -12.55
N PRO A 257 16.96 -15.55 -11.74
CA PRO A 257 17.70 -16.78 -12.00
C PRO A 257 16.75 -17.98 -12.07
N SER A 258 16.82 -18.77 -13.14
CA SER A 258 15.87 -19.84 -13.49
C SER A 258 15.89 -21.07 -12.55
N GLN A 259 16.64 -21.10 -11.48
CA GLN A 259 16.87 -22.30 -10.65
C GLN A 259 15.99 -22.41 -9.38
N GLU A 260 15.16 -21.42 -9.05
CA GLU A 260 14.50 -21.40 -7.72
C GLU A 260 12.97 -21.26 -7.75
N TYR A 261 12.35 -21.13 -8.92
CA TYR A 261 10.91 -20.87 -8.97
C TYR A 261 10.19 -21.98 -9.71
N GLU A 262 9.95 -23.10 -9.02
CA GLU A 262 8.83 -23.97 -9.35
C GLU A 262 7.57 -23.15 -9.20
N ASP A 263 6.70 -23.17 -10.24
CA ASP A 263 5.35 -22.63 -10.15
C ASP A 263 4.80 -23.08 -8.78
N GLU A 264 4.56 -22.14 -7.87
CA GLU A 264 3.89 -22.46 -6.61
C GLU A 264 2.61 -23.17 -7.05
N LYS A 265 2.61 -24.51 -6.95
CA LYS A 265 1.38 -25.28 -7.07
C LYS A 265 0.43 -24.55 -6.15
N GLU A 266 -0.78 -24.22 -6.63
CA GLU A 266 -1.87 -23.84 -5.73
C GLU A 266 -1.90 -24.88 -4.64
N VAL A 267 -1.14 -24.64 -3.59
CA VAL A 267 -1.25 -25.41 -2.36
C VAL A 267 -2.64 -25.03 -1.91
N VAL A 268 -3.52 -26.02 -1.84
CA VAL A 268 -4.79 -25.87 -1.16
C VAL A 268 -4.41 -25.58 0.30
N VAL A 269 -4.26 -24.29 0.59
CA VAL A 269 -3.90 -23.81 1.92
C VAL A 269 -5.14 -24.06 2.78
N GLU A 270 -5.05 -25.00 3.71
CA GLU A 270 -6.10 -25.13 4.72
C GLU A 270 -6.27 -23.79 5.41
N GLN A 271 -7.48 -23.27 5.39
CA GLN A 271 -7.77 -21.95 5.96
C GLN A 271 -7.45 -21.97 7.45
N PHE A 272 -6.57 -21.09 7.91
CA PHE A 272 -6.22 -20.99 9.32
C PHE A 272 -7.47 -20.64 10.13
N SER A 273 -7.73 -21.43 11.16
CA SER A 273 -8.85 -21.18 12.06
C SER A 273 -8.36 -20.64 13.39
N PHE A 274 -8.91 -19.53 13.80
CA PHE A 274 -8.69 -18.97 15.14
C PHE A 274 -9.45 -19.73 16.24
N GLU A 275 -10.34 -20.67 15.87
CA GLU A 275 -11.15 -21.39 16.83
C GLU A 275 -10.29 -22.11 17.86
N LYS A 276 -10.54 -21.83 19.14
CA LYS A 276 -9.83 -22.39 20.31
C LYS A 276 -8.33 -22.01 20.39
N LYS A 277 -7.82 -21.14 19.51
CA LYS A 277 -6.43 -20.67 19.58
C LYS A 277 -6.24 -19.72 20.76
N ARG A 278 -5.15 -19.88 21.47
CA ARG A 278 -4.73 -18.97 22.56
C ARG A 278 -3.69 -18.00 22.04
N ILE A 279 -4.01 -16.73 22.07
CA ILE A 279 -3.19 -15.68 21.50
C ILE A 279 -2.75 -14.73 22.61
N LEU A 280 -1.45 -14.50 22.74
CA LEU A 280 -0.91 -13.43 23.57
C LEU A 280 -0.80 -12.16 22.70
N LEU A 281 -1.54 -11.12 23.06
CA LEU A 281 -1.55 -9.83 22.39
C LEU A 281 -0.82 -8.80 23.23
N ALA A 282 0.33 -8.32 22.79
CA ALA A 282 1.02 -7.19 23.37
C ALA A 282 0.70 -5.93 22.56
N GLU A 283 -0.07 -5.03 23.16
CA GLU A 283 -0.56 -3.78 22.55
C GLU A 283 -0.82 -2.76 23.66
N ASP A 284 -0.11 -1.64 23.62
CA ASP A 284 -0.21 -0.56 24.63
C ASP A 284 -1.46 0.30 24.44
N ASN A 285 -1.92 0.48 23.21
CA ASN A 285 -3.11 1.27 22.90
C ASN A 285 -4.39 0.48 23.19
N GLU A 286 -5.18 0.97 24.14
CA GLU A 286 -6.42 0.33 24.60
C GLU A 286 -7.43 0.10 23.46
N ILE A 287 -7.59 1.09 22.57
CA ILE A 287 -8.55 1.01 21.45
C ILE A 287 -8.12 -0.05 20.44
N ASN A 288 -6.84 -0.07 20.07
CA ASN A 288 -6.31 -1.08 19.15
C ASN A 288 -6.45 -2.49 19.73
N ALA A 289 -6.12 -2.63 21.02
CA ALA A 289 -6.25 -3.90 21.72
C ALA A 289 -7.72 -4.37 21.75
N GLU A 290 -8.68 -3.48 22.07
CA GLU A 290 -10.10 -3.80 22.11
C GLU A 290 -10.63 -4.26 20.75
N ILE A 291 -10.24 -3.57 19.67
CA ILE A 291 -10.61 -3.95 18.30
C ILE A 291 -10.04 -5.34 17.97
N CYS A 292 -8.74 -5.54 18.20
CA CYS A 292 -8.07 -6.81 17.91
C CYS A 292 -8.69 -7.97 18.70
N MET A 293 -8.90 -7.80 20.00
CA MET A 293 -9.53 -8.78 20.87
C MET A 293 -10.97 -9.08 20.45
N SER A 294 -11.76 -8.06 20.13
CA SER A 294 -13.16 -8.22 19.71
C SER A 294 -13.26 -9.06 18.45
N VAL A 295 -12.44 -8.77 17.43
CA VAL A 295 -12.46 -9.52 16.18
C VAL A 295 -11.94 -10.94 16.36
N LEU A 296 -10.80 -11.14 17.02
CA LEU A 296 -10.22 -12.47 17.23
C LEU A 296 -11.12 -13.36 18.12
N ASN A 297 -11.71 -12.79 19.17
CA ASN A 297 -12.66 -13.53 20.02
C ASN A 297 -13.94 -13.90 19.25
N SER A 298 -14.44 -13.04 18.36
CA SER A 298 -15.59 -13.36 17.49
C SER A 298 -15.30 -14.51 16.52
N LYS A 299 -14.03 -14.70 16.16
CA LYS A 299 -13.55 -15.84 15.36
C LYS A 299 -13.20 -17.09 16.21
N GLY A 300 -13.47 -17.05 17.53
CA GLY A 300 -13.33 -18.20 18.44
C GLY A 300 -11.96 -18.33 19.13
N ALA A 301 -11.09 -17.33 19.03
CA ALA A 301 -9.83 -17.30 19.76
C ALA A 301 -10.02 -16.93 21.24
N PHE A 302 -9.02 -17.25 22.06
CA PHE A 302 -8.86 -16.77 23.43
C PHE A 302 -7.67 -15.82 23.47
N VAL A 303 -7.94 -14.52 23.59
CA VAL A 303 -6.89 -13.49 23.56
C VAL A 303 -6.60 -13.01 24.97
N GLU A 304 -5.35 -13.11 25.39
CA GLU A 304 -4.82 -12.49 26.62
C GLU A 304 -4.00 -11.25 26.25
N ARG A 305 -4.42 -10.08 26.74
CA ARG A 305 -3.76 -8.79 26.47
C ARG A 305 -2.74 -8.48 27.56
N VAL A 306 -1.62 -7.89 27.12
CA VAL A 306 -0.62 -7.21 27.96
C VAL A 306 -0.28 -5.84 27.34
N GLU A 307 0.22 -4.90 28.14
CA GLU A 307 0.35 -3.49 27.73
C GLU A 307 1.76 -3.10 27.31
N ASN A 308 2.75 -3.98 27.49
CA ASN A 308 4.14 -3.71 27.13
C ASN A 308 4.93 -5.01 26.95
N GLY A 309 6.15 -4.89 26.41
CA GLY A 309 7.01 -6.04 26.17
C GLY A 309 7.45 -6.77 27.44
N GLN A 310 7.64 -6.06 28.56
CA GLN A 310 8.02 -6.68 29.85
C GLN A 310 6.88 -7.60 30.35
N GLU A 311 5.65 -7.13 30.31
CA GLU A 311 4.49 -7.94 30.68
C GLU A 311 4.31 -9.12 29.75
N ALA A 312 4.60 -8.96 28.44
CA ALA A 312 4.54 -10.06 27.47
C ALA A 312 5.53 -11.18 27.85
N VAL A 313 6.77 -10.81 28.17
CA VAL A 313 7.81 -11.75 28.62
C VAL A 313 7.40 -12.44 29.92
N ASP A 314 6.93 -11.68 30.92
CA ASP A 314 6.58 -12.23 32.24
C ASP A 314 5.35 -13.12 32.16
N THR A 315 4.35 -12.75 31.35
CA THR A 315 3.15 -13.53 31.14
C THR A 315 3.47 -14.83 30.38
N PHE A 316 4.26 -14.73 29.30
CA PHE A 316 4.70 -15.91 28.56
C PHE A 316 5.48 -16.91 29.45
N LYS A 317 6.35 -16.40 30.34
CA LYS A 317 7.15 -17.22 31.26
C LYS A 317 6.31 -17.93 32.34
N LYS A 318 5.18 -17.37 32.75
CA LYS A 318 4.28 -17.94 33.77
C LYS A 318 3.55 -19.17 33.27
N HIS A 319 3.35 -19.30 31.97
CA HIS A 319 2.56 -20.39 31.39
C HIS A 319 3.42 -21.59 30.97
N ALA A 320 2.79 -22.76 30.90
CA ALA A 320 3.42 -23.98 30.46
C ALA A 320 3.81 -23.91 28.98
N LYS A 321 4.75 -24.76 28.56
CA LYS A 321 5.12 -24.93 27.16
C LYS A 321 3.85 -25.22 26.31
N ASN A 322 3.73 -24.56 25.17
CA ASN A 322 2.61 -24.66 24.24
C ASN A 322 1.24 -24.17 24.81
N TYR A 323 1.26 -23.27 25.80
CA TYR A 323 0.02 -22.64 26.28
C TYR A 323 -0.56 -21.66 25.25
N TYR A 324 0.28 -20.88 24.60
CA TYR A 324 -0.11 -20.01 23.50
C TYR A 324 0.20 -20.66 22.16
N ASP A 325 -0.67 -20.42 21.17
CA ASP A 325 -0.51 -20.83 19.78
C ASP A 325 0.17 -19.75 18.93
N LEU A 326 0.03 -18.49 19.32
CA LEU A 326 0.50 -17.32 18.58
C LEU A 326 0.76 -16.15 19.53
N ILE A 327 1.78 -15.35 19.23
CA ILE A 327 2.01 -14.04 19.85
C ILE A 327 1.84 -12.97 18.78
N LEU A 328 0.99 -11.99 19.03
CA LEU A 328 0.88 -10.74 18.28
C LEU A 328 1.57 -9.65 19.11
N MET A 329 2.65 -9.09 18.58
CA MET A 329 3.55 -8.22 19.32
C MET A 329 3.63 -6.85 18.65
N ASP A 330 3.09 -5.82 19.30
CA ASP A 330 3.38 -4.45 18.88
C ASP A 330 4.87 -4.16 19.01
N ILE A 331 5.42 -3.51 18.01
CA ILE A 331 6.84 -3.13 18.02
C ILE A 331 7.07 -1.96 18.97
N GLN A 332 6.22 -0.93 18.90
CA GLN A 332 6.41 0.31 19.67
C GLN A 332 5.57 0.31 20.94
N MET A 333 6.17 -0.08 22.04
CA MET A 333 5.54 -0.10 23.37
C MET A 333 6.43 0.57 24.40
N PRO A 334 5.83 1.12 25.49
CA PRO A 334 6.60 1.68 26.61
C PRO A 334 7.33 0.60 27.41
N GLN A 335 8.37 0.98 28.16
CA GLN A 335 9.21 0.17 29.06
C GLN A 335 10.10 -0.84 28.32
N MET A 336 9.56 -1.73 27.52
CA MET A 336 10.25 -2.71 26.69
C MET A 336 9.54 -2.79 25.36
N ASP A 337 10.28 -2.60 24.26
CA ASP A 337 9.73 -2.70 22.91
C ASP A 337 9.50 -4.17 22.48
N GLY A 338 8.79 -4.35 21.37
CA GLY A 338 8.45 -5.69 20.87
C GLY A 338 9.64 -6.48 20.38
N TYR A 339 10.70 -5.83 19.93
CA TYR A 339 11.93 -6.49 19.50
C TYR A 339 12.70 -7.04 20.70
N GLU A 340 12.90 -6.25 21.74
CA GLU A 340 13.54 -6.68 22.98
C GLU A 340 12.76 -7.84 23.61
N ALA A 341 11.44 -7.73 23.71
CA ALA A 341 10.56 -8.76 24.22
C ALA A 341 10.72 -10.08 23.42
N THR A 342 10.70 -9.99 22.08
CA THR A 342 10.87 -11.13 21.20
C THR A 342 12.22 -11.83 21.41
N GLN A 343 13.31 -11.07 21.47
CA GLN A 343 14.63 -11.64 21.73
C GLN A 343 14.67 -12.42 23.05
N ILE A 344 14.12 -11.84 24.12
CA ILE A 344 14.05 -12.51 25.43
C ILE A 344 13.19 -13.78 25.35
N ILE A 345 12.01 -13.73 24.74
CA ILE A 345 11.14 -14.89 24.56
C ILE A 345 11.88 -16.00 23.78
N ARG A 346 12.62 -15.65 22.71
CA ARG A 346 13.40 -16.61 21.91
C ARG A 346 14.52 -17.31 22.69
N THR A 347 15.02 -16.72 23.79
CA THR A 347 15.98 -17.41 24.68
C THR A 347 15.35 -18.53 25.49
N MET A 348 14.03 -18.52 25.69
CA MET A 348 13.31 -19.54 26.44
C MET A 348 13.08 -20.79 25.58
N GLU A 349 13.14 -21.97 26.19
CA GLU A 349 12.92 -23.23 25.47
C GLU A 349 11.53 -23.32 24.84
N SER A 350 10.49 -22.81 25.53
CA SER A 350 9.12 -22.71 25.02
C SER A 350 8.97 -21.64 23.94
N GLY A 351 9.85 -20.63 23.94
CA GLY A 351 9.81 -19.50 23.03
C GLY A 351 10.45 -19.71 21.67
N LYS A 352 11.27 -20.79 21.52
CA LYS A 352 11.98 -21.07 20.26
C LYS A 352 11.07 -21.38 19.09
N ALA A 353 9.92 -21.98 19.35
CA ALA A 353 9.03 -22.52 18.33
C ALA A 353 7.69 -21.81 18.23
N ILE A 354 7.32 -20.91 19.15
CA ILE A 354 6.05 -20.20 19.08
C ILE A 354 6.07 -19.15 17.97
N PRO A 355 5.04 -19.10 17.10
CA PRO A 355 4.91 -18.01 16.13
C PRO A 355 4.80 -16.65 16.81
N ILE A 356 5.63 -15.69 16.40
CA ILE A 356 5.60 -14.29 16.87
C ILE A 356 5.47 -13.40 15.64
N PHE A 357 4.37 -12.68 15.53
CA PHE A 357 4.11 -11.75 14.45
C PHE A 357 4.12 -10.33 14.98
N ALA A 358 4.88 -9.47 14.30
CA ALA A 358 4.93 -8.04 14.60
C ALA A 358 3.61 -7.36 14.23
N LEU A 359 3.19 -6.40 15.05
CA LEU A 359 2.19 -5.39 14.72
C LEU A 359 2.92 -4.04 14.62
N SER A 360 2.85 -3.33 13.49
CA SER A 360 3.52 -2.04 13.37
C SER A 360 2.72 -1.02 12.59
N ALA A 361 2.92 0.25 12.90
CA ALA A 361 2.37 1.36 12.13
C ALA A 361 3.00 1.48 10.73
N ASP A 362 4.17 0.86 10.51
CA ASP A 362 4.96 0.93 9.29
C ASP A 362 5.02 -0.43 8.60
N ALA A 363 4.41 -0.54 7.42
CA ALA A 363 4.40 -1.74 6.58
C ALA A 363 5.72 -1.97 5.80
N TYR A 364 6.80 -1.23 6.12
CA TYR A 364 7.98 -1.14 5.26
C TYR A 364 8.96 -2.30 5.37
N VAL A 365 9.67 -2.50 4.26
CA VAL A 365 10.63 -3.59 4.02
C VAL A 365 11.74 -3.64 5.05
N GLU A 366 12.28 -2.49 5.45
CA GLU A 366 13.31 -2.41 6.50
C GLU A 366 12.81 -3.00 7.82
N ASN A 367 11.56 -2.69 8.20
CA ASN A 367 10.97 -3.23 9.41
C ASN A 367 10.69 -4.73 9.31
N LYS A 368 10.29 -5.23 8.13
CA LYS A 368 10.09 -6.69 7.92
C LYS A 368 11.40 -7.46 8.02
N ARG A 369 12.47 -6.95 7.40
CA ARG A 369 13.80 -7.57 7.49
C ARG A 369 14.34 -7.53 8.91
N TYR A 370 14.26 -6.38 9.55
CA TYR A 370 14.72 -6.20 10.93
C TYR A 370 13.90 -7.05 11.92
N SER A 371 12.58 -7.13 11.76
CA SER A 371 11.73 -8.02 12.56
C SER A 371 12.17 -9.49 12.46
N LYS A 372 12.51 -9.94 11.25
CA LYS A 372 13.02 -11.29 11.03
C LYS A 372 14.39 -11.52 11.68
N GLU A 373 15.30 -10.55 11.60
CA GLU A 373 16.62 -10.59 12.26
C GLU A 373 16.47 -10.62 13.80
N MET A 374 15.43 -9.98 14.35
CA MET A 374 15.10 -10.01 15.77
C MET A 374 14.36 -11.28 16.20
N GLY A 375 14.06 -12.20 15.28
CA GLY A 375 13.46 -13.50 15.57
C GLY A 375 11.94 -13.56 15.47
N MET A 376 11.30 -12.58 14.83
CA MET A 376 9.89 -12.63 14.51
C MET A 376 9.63 -13.45 13.23
N ASP A 377 8.47 -14.10 13.14
CA ASP A 377 8.10 -15.00 12.03
C ASP A 377 7.34 -14.29 10.91
N GLY A 378 6.69 -13.17 11.22
CA GLY A 378 5.93 -12.38 10.27
C GLY A 378 5.62 -10.99 10.78
N HIS A 379 4.82 -10.25 9.99
CA HIS A 379 4.59 -8.83 10.23
C HIS A 379 3.24 -8.40 9.67
N PHE A 380 2.42 -7.75 10.50
CA PHE A 380 1.17 -7.13 10.10
C PHE A 380 1.22 -5.62 10.27
N SER A 381 0.75 -4.88 9.28
CA SER A 381 0.62 -3.42 9.37
C SER A 381 -0.64 -3.02 10.13
N LYS A 382 -0.55 -1.94 10.90
CA LYS A 382 -1.69 -1.27 11.51
C LYS A 382 -2.26 -0.20 10.55
N PRO A 383 -3.60 -0.08 10.39
CA PRO A 383 -4.63 -0.89 11.04
C PRO A 383 -4.65 -2.32 10.52
N ILE A 384 -4.92 -3.28 11.42
CA ILE A 384 -4.87 -4.70 11.09
C ILE A 384 -6.01 -5.05 10.13
N ASP A 385 -5.65 -5.60 8.97
CA ASP A 385 -6.58 -6.27 8.08
C ASP A 385 -6.65 -7.75 8.47
N PHE A 386 -7.76 -8.15 9.10
CA PHE A 386 -7.92 -9.49 9.64
C PHE A 386 -8.06 -10.56 8.57
N ASP A 387 -8.53 -10.23 7.36
CA ASP A 387 -8.63 -11.18 6.25
C ASP A 387 -7.23 -11.47 5.68
N VAL A 388 -6.40 -10.43 5.56
CA VAL A 388 -4.97 -10.57 5.20
C VAL A 388 -4.22 -11.36 6.28
N MET A 389 -4.46 -11.06 7.56
CA MET A 389 -3.85 -11.79 8.69
C MET A 389 -4.21 -13.28 8.63
N GLU A 390 -5.47 -13.63 8.42
CA GLU A 390 -5.93 -15.01 8.33
C GLU A 390 -5.27 -15.76 7.16
N LYS A 391 -5.12 -15.11 6.02
CA LYS A 391 -4.42 -15.65 4.85
C LYS A 391 -2.93 -15.87 5.12
N GLU A 392 -2.21 -14.87 5.63
CA GLU A 392 -0.77 -14.99 5.91
C GLU A 392 -0.47 -16.04 6.99
N LEU A 393 -1.32 -16.14 8.01
CA LEU A 393 -1.21 -17.19 9.01
C LEU A 393 -1.48 -18.58 8.41
N SER A 394 -2.46 -18.72 7.51
CA SER A 394 -2.73 -19.96 6.79
C SER A 394 -1.51 -20.42 6.00
N GLU A 395 -0.87 -19.51 5.27
CA GLU A 395 0.36 -19.79 4.51
C GLU A 395 1.53 -20.17 5.44
N TYR A 396 1.69 -19.47 6.57
CA TYR A 396 2.75 -19.75 7.54
C TYR A 396 2.61 -21.16 8.15
N PHE A 397 1.42 -21.50 8.63
CA PHE A 397 1.19 -22.80 9.27
C PHE A 397 1.27 -23.95 8.26
N SER A 398 0.76 -23.78 7.03
CA SER A 398 0.87 -24.79 5.98
C SER A 398 2.31 -25.12 5.59
N ARG A 399 3.19 -24.11 5.59
CA ARG A 399 4.64 -24.32 5.33
C ARG A 399 5.38 -24.99 6.50
N ARG A 400 4.85 -24.88 7.72
CA ARG A 400 5.45 -25.44 8.93
C ARG A 400 5.07 -26.89 9.14
N ASP A 401 3.88 -27.29 8.68
CA ASP A 401 3.35 -28.63 8.81
C ASP A 401 3.73 -29.56 7.64
N ALA A 402 4.31 -28.98 6.56
CA ALA A 402 4.88 -29.68 5.40
C ALA A 402 6.37 -30.00 5.60
#